data_2082e24d8cd2e1d36310ea60044efdec
#
_entry.id   2082e24d8cd2e1d36310ea60044efdec
#
_cell.length_a   1.000
_cell.length_b   1.000
_cell.length_c   1.000
_cell.angle_alpha   90.00
_cell.angle_beta   90.00
_cell.angle_gamma   90.00
#
_symmetry.space_group_name_H-M   'P 1'
#
loop_
_entity.id
_entity.type
_entity.pdbx_description
1 polymer ?
#
loop_
_entity_poly.entity_id
_entity_poly.type
_entity_poly.pdbx_seq_one_letter_code
_entity_poly.pdbx_strand_id
1 'polypeptide(L)'
;SELQGVPVTTIHSEFSPGQWEINTHHQQDAVLAGTHALLLRRIVKGVARKHGFGATFMAKPFADIAGSGMHIHASIYDREGVNIFADPDPIDPPRLMPRLRHAVAGLGALLDESMLCLAPYPNSYRRFRAGALAPSGRSWGYDHREVALRVPRSSEHNRRIEHRVAGADANPYLALATVLAGIHYGLEQQLLPGDPVPREADLSTDETTLPKRLDAAIAFFANSDVLPTYLGPEFTTIYTAIRQGESNAYHAQVPDVDYAWYL
;
A
#
# COMPACT_ATOMS: atom_id res chain seq x y z
N SER A 1 -3.83 -22.82 4.10
CA SER A 1 -2.82 -21.94 4.72
C SER A 1 -2.04 -22.66 5.82
N GLU A 2 -2.69 -23.31 6.76
CA GLU A 2 -2.05 -24.03 7.89
C GLU A 2 -0.96 -25.01 7.45
N LEU A 3 -1.26 -25.89 6.48
CA LEU A 3 -0.31 -26.88 5.95
C LEU A 3 0.95 -26.27 5.33
N GLN A 4 0.95 -24.97 5.02
CA GLN A 4 2.08 -24.23 4.44
C GLN A 4 2.61 -23.14 5.40
N GLY A 5 2.19 -23.16 6.66
CA GLY A 5 2.67 -22.24 7.69
C GLY A 5 2.27 -20.77 7.50
N VAL A 6 1.23 -20.49 6.68
CA VAL A 6 0.73 -19.12 6.52
C VAL A 6 -0.36 -18.83 7.55
N PRO A 7 -0.11 -17.91 8.52
CA PRO A 7 -0.99 -17.66 9.66
C PRO A 7 -2.16 -16.76 9.28
N VAL A 8 -3.17 -17.29 8.61
CA VAL A 8 -4.41 -16.60 8.28
C VAL A 8 -5.25 -16.44 9.54
N THR A 9 -5.79 -15.23 9.79
CA THR A 9 -6.68 -14.94 10.92
C THR A 9 -8.14 -14.94 10.53
N THR A 10 -8.48 -14.19 9.47
CA THR A 10 -9.85 -14.02 9.02
C THR A 10 -9.94 -14.05 7.50
N ILE A 11 -11.07 -14.53 7.02
CA ILE A 11 -11.47 -14.44 5.61
C ILE A 11 -12.89 -13.92 5.60
N HIS A 12 -13.16 -12.85 4.89
CA HIS A 12 -14.51 -12.29 4.77
C HIS A 12 -14.77 -11.76 3.37
N SER A 13 -16.05 -11.66 3.03
CA SER A 13 -16.50 -11.04 1.80
C SER A 13 -16.21 -9.55 1.84
N GLU A 14 -15.66 -9.03 0.76
CA GLU A 14 -15.39 -7.62 0.55
C GLU A 14 -16.55 -6.91 -0.18
N PHE A 15 -16.33 -5.62 -0.52
CA PHE A 15 -17.36 -4.74 -1.07
C PHE A 15 -17.94 -5.24 -2.40
N SER A 16 -17.12 -5.82 -3.27
CA SER A 16 -17.55 -6.26 -4.60
C SER A 16 -17.95 -7.72 -4.64
N PRO A 17 -18.93 -8.11 -5.46
CA PRO A 17 -19.31 -9.51 -5.65
C PRO A 17 -18.10 -10.39 -6.01
N GLY A 18 -17.92 -11.50 -5.30
CA GLY A 18 -16.80 -12.43 -5.51
C GLY A 18 -15.45 -11.91 -5.04
N GLN A 19 -15.38 -10.77 -4.37
CA GLN A 19 -14.17 -10.23 -3.75
C GLN A 19 -14.07 -10.69 -2.30
N TRP A 20 -12.86 -11.09 -1.89
CA TRP A 20 -12.56 -11.60 -0.56
C TRP A 20 -11.34 -10.91 0.02
N GLU A 21 -11.43 -10.54 1.29
CA GLU A 21 -10.29 -10.09 2.07
C GLU A 21 -9.77 -11.24 2.94
N ILE A 22 -8.46 -11.40 2.97
CA ILE A 22 -7.76 -12.39 3.78
C ILE A 22 -6.75 -11.65 4.65
N ASN A 23 -6.91 -11.75 5.96
CA ASN A 23 -5.99 -11.18 6.94
C ASN A 23 -5.04 -12.22 7.50
N THR A 24 -3.81 -11.81 7.77
CA THR A 24 -2.79 -12.63 8.41
C THR A 24 -2.41 -12.05 9.77
N HIS A 25 -1.91 -12.90 10.67
CA HIS A 25 -1.26 -12.43 11.89
C HIS A 25 -0.04 -11.57 11.57
N HIS A 26 0.21 -10.56 12.39
CA HIS A 26 1.43 -9.78 12.32
C HIS A 26 2.67 -10.66 12.52
N GLN A 27 3.78 -10.26 11.92
CA GLN A 27 5.07 -10.91 12.00
C GLN A 27 6.10 -9.90 12.45
N GLN A 28 7.04 -10.30 13.32
CA GLN A 28 8.17 -9.46 13.71
C GLN A 28 9.18 -9.30 12.57
N ASP A 29 9.28 -10.32 11.72
CA ASP A 29 10.15 -10.33 10.55
C ASP A 29 9.37 -9.87 9.31
N ALA A 30 9.74 -8.71 8.77
CA ALA A 30 9.12 -8.13 7.58
C ALA A 30 9.34 -9.00 6.32
N VAL A 31 10.48 -9.71 6.21
CA VAL A 31 10.75 -10.63 5.09
C VAL A 31 9.81 -11.82 5.17
N LEU A 32 9.59 -12.36 6.37
CA LEU A 32 8.64 -13.45 6.58
C LEU A 32 7.21 -13.01 6.27
N ALA A 33 6.81 -11.78 6.67
CA ALA A 33 5.51 -11.22 6.31
C ALA A 33 5.32 -11.14 4.78
N GLY A 34 6.33 -10.67 4.06
CA GLY A 34 6.34 -10.65 2.59
C GLY A 34 6.23 -12.05 1.98
N THR A 35 6.93 -13.02 2.55
CA THR A 35 6.87 -14.43 2.16
C THR A 35 5.46 -14.99 2.34
N HIS A 36 4.83 -14.74 3.48
CA HIS A 36 3.45 -15.17 3.74
C HIS A 36 2.46 -14.57 2.73
N ALA A 37 2.59 -13.28 2.39
CA ALA A 37 1.75 -12.65 1.38
C ALA A 37 1.93 -13.30 -0.01
N LEU A 38 3.16 -13.63 -0.40
CA LEU A 38 3.45 -14.32 -1.66
C LEU A 38 2.88 -15.74 -1.68
N LEU A 39 3.11 -16.50 -0.61
CA LEU A 39 2.58 -17.88 -0.46
C LEU A 39 1.06 -17.88 -0.46
N LEU A 40 0.41 -16.91 0.21
CA LEU A 40 -1.03 -16.76 0.23
C LEU A 40 -1.61 -16.61 -1.17
N ARG A 41 -1.02 -15.76 -2.02
CA ARG A 41 -1.45 -15.63 -3.44
C ARG A 41 -1.34 -16.96 -4.19
N ARG A 42 -0.25 -17.71 -3.98
CA ARG A 42 -0.04 -19.02 -4.59
C ARG A 42 -1.08 -20.04 -4.12
N ILE A 43 -1.34 -20.08 -2.81
CA ILE A 43 -2.32 -20.99 -2.18
C ILE A 43 -3.71 -20.72 -2.75
N VAL A 44 -4.17 -19.45 -2.72
CA VAL A 44 -5.50 -19.05 -3.20
C VAL A 44 -5.69 -19.43 -4.67
N LYS A 45 -4.72 -19.08 -5.54
CA LYS A 45 -4.79 -19.45 -6.97
C LYS A 45 -4.79 -20.95 -7.19
N GLY A 46 -4.00 -21.70 -6.42
CA GLY A 46 -3.92 -23.17 -6.53
C GLY A 46 -5.20 -23.86 -6.08
N VAL A 47 -5.77 -23.41 -4.96
CA VAL A 47 -7.03 -23.98 -4.41
C VAL A 47 -8.20 -23.60 -5.32
N ALA A 48 -8.31 -22.37 -5.76
CA ALA A 48 -9.36 -21.94 -6.70
C ALA A 48 -9.36 -22.82 -7.95
N ARG A 49 -8.18 -23.02 -8.58
CA ARG A 49 -8.05 -23.87 -9.77
C ARG A 49 -8.48 -25.32 -9.50
N LYS A 50 -8.12 -25.87 -8.33
CA LYS A 50 -8.53 -27.22 -7.94
C LYS A 50 -10.06 -27.38 -7.87
N HIS A 51 -10.77 -26.30 -7.57
CA HIS A 51 -12.23 -26.29 -7.47
C HIS A 51 -12.93 -25.70 -8.71
N GLY A 52 -12.23 -25.55 -9.83
CA GLY A 52 -12.80 -25.03 -11.07
C GLY A 52 -13.02 -23.52 -11.11
N PHE A 53 -12.41 -22.76 -10.19
CA PHE A 53 -12.50 -21.30 -10.13
C PHE A 53 -11.22 -20.63 -10.60
N GLY A 54 -11.35 -19.39 -11.13
CA GLY A 54 -10.25 -18.46 -11.29
C GLY A 54 -10.09 -17.57 -10.05
N ALA A 55 -8.85 -17.26 -9.66
CA ALA A 55 -8.54 -16.26 -8.66
C ALA A 55 -7.50 -15.28 -9.20
N THR A 56 -7.72 -13.99 -8.98
CA THR A 56 -6.81 -12.93 -9.42
C THR A 56 -6.46 -12.00 -8.27
N PHE A 57 -5.24 -11.48 -8.30
CA PHE A 57 -4.75 -10.41 -7.45
C PHE A 57 -4.44 -9.15 -8.26
N MET A 58 -5.05 -9.00 -9.43
CA MET A 58 -5.00 -7.74 -10.18
C MET A 58 -5.55 -6.60 -9.33
N ALA A 59 -4.91 -5.44 -9.40
CA ALA A 59 -5.38 -4.26 -8.67
C ALA A 59 -6.77 -3.80 -9.10
N LYS A 60 -7.09 -3.91 -10.39
CA LYS A 60 -8.40 -3.55 -10.95
C LYS A 60 -8.83 -4.57 -12.01
N PRO A 61 -9.39 -5.73 -11.63
CA PRO A 61 -9.79 -6.76 -12.59
C PRO A 61 -11.01 -6.38 -13.43
N PHE A 62 -11.93 -5.57 -12.88
CA PHE A 62 -13.15 -5.14 -13.56
C PHE A 62 -13.33 -3.62 -13.42
N ALA A 63 -13.79 -2.97 -14.50
CA ALA A 63 -13.87 -1.51 -14.56
C ALA A 63 -14.86 -0.91 -13.56
N ASP A 64 -16.00 -1.56 -13.35
CA ASP A 64 -17.17 -0.97 -12.69
C ASP A 64 -17.33 -1.36 -11.22
N ILE A 65 -16.45 -2.19 -10.67
CA ILE A 65 -16.48 -2.62 -9.26
C ILE A 65 -15.19 -2.26 -8.54
N ALA A 66 -15.15 -2.38 -7.21
CA ALA A 66 -13.98 -2.04 -6.41
C ALA A 66 -12.71 -2.80 -6.84
N GLY A 67 -11.57 -2.14 -6.70
CA GLY A 67 -10.27 -2.75 -6.91
C GLY A 67 -9.78 -3.53 -5.70
N SER A 68 -8.68 -4.28 -5.87
CA SER A 68 -8.07 -5.09 -4.81
C SER A 68 -6.79 -4.42 -4.29
N GLY A 69 -6.78 -4.11 -3.01
CA GLY A 69 -5.65 -3.55 -2.27
C GLY A 69 -4.85 -4.61 -1.52
N MET A 70 -3.66 -4.23 -1.10
CA MET A 70 -2.84 -4.93 -0.12
C MET A 70 -2.52 -3.95 1.01
N HIS A 71 -3.38 -3.86 2.02
CA HIS A 71 -3.14 -2.98 3.15
C HIS A 71 -2.01 -3.53 4.03
N ILE A 72 -1.08 -2.66 4.40
CA ILE A 72 0.07 -3.02 5.21
C ILE A 72 -0.06 -2.34 6.57
N HIS A 73 -0.19 -3.15 7.62
CA HIS A 73 -0.19 -2.66 8.99
C HIS A 73 1.23 -2.75 9.56
N ALA A 74 1.74 -1.62 10.06
CA ALA A 74 3.05 -1.53 10.67
C ALA A 74 2.97 -0.98 12.08
N SER A 75 3.52 -1.70 13.04
CA SER A 75 3.88 -1.24 14.39
C SER A 75 5.36 -1.48 14.62
N ILE A 76 5.99 -0.59 15.35
CA ILE A 76 7.43 -0.67 15.62
C ILE A 76 7.63 -0.87 17.12
N TYR A 77 8.48 -1.83 17.45
CA TYR A 77 8.84 -2.14 18.83
C TYR A 77 10.33 -1.84 19.05
N ASP A 78 10.65 -1.36 20.23
CA ASP A 78 12.04 -1.24 20.66
C ASP A 78 12.61 -2.61 21.07
N ARG A 79 13.86 -2.60 21.54
CA ARG A 79 14.55 -3.84 21.96
C ARG A 79 13.97 -4.45 23.23
N GLU A 80 13.29 -3.66 24.02
CA GLU A 80 12.58 -4.04 25.23
C GLU A 80 11.18 -4.58 24.96
N GLY A 81 10.74 -4.56 23.67
CA GLY A 81 9.43 -5.05 23.25
C GLY A 81 8.29 -4.05 23.50
N VAL A 82 8.61 -2.77 23.68
CA VAL A 82 7.63 -1.70 23.84
C VAL A 82 7.28 -1.13 22.48
N ASN A 83 5.98 -1.00 22.19
CA ASN A 83 5.52 -0.36 20.96
C ASN A 83 5.84 1.15 21.02
N ILE A 84 6.74 1.62 20.14
CA ILE A 84 7.19 3.02 20.15
C ILE A 84 6.12 4.01 19.65
N PHE A 85 5.02 3.51 19.10
CA PHE A 85 3.86 4.29 18.68
C PHE A 85 2.80 4.43 19.78
N ALA A 86 2.96 3.70 20.89
CA ALA A 86 2.07 3.75 22.03
C ALA A 86 2.22 5.07 22.81
N ASP A 87 1.12 5.56 23.34
CA ASP A 87 1.12 6.66 24.31
C ASP A 87 0.99 6.07 25.72
N PRO A 88 1.96 6.31 26.62
CA PRO A 88 1.87 5.83 28.00
C PRO A 88 0.74 6.51 28.79
N ASP A 89 0.25 7.67 28.34
CA ASP A 89 -0.85 8.42 28.97
C ASP A 89 -1.89 8.81 27.90
N PRO A 90 -2.70 7.86 27.45
CA PRO A 90 -3.62 8.07 26.33
C PRO A 90 -4.78 9.00 26.71
N ILE A 91 -4.95 10.06 25.93
CA ILE A 91 -6.05 11.04 26.04
C ILE A 91 -7.04 10.78 24.90
N ASP A 92 -8.32 11.03 25.12
CA ASP A 92 -9.36 10.98 24.06
C ASP A 92 -9.70 12.40 23.57
N PRO A 93 -9.46 12.80 22.32
CA PRO A 93 -8.87 12.02 21.25
C PRO A 93 -7.37 11.75 21.48
N PRO A 94 -6.86 10.58 21.09
CA PRO A 94 -5.51 10.21 21.38
C PRO A 94 -4.52 11.21 20.74
N ARG A 95 -3.62 11.73 21.56
CA ARG A 95 -2.47 12.49 21.04
C ARG A 95 -1.57 11.50 20.33
N LEU A 96 -1.18 11.81 19.09
CA LEU A 96 -0.13 11.05 18.46
C LEU A 96 1.19 11.26 19.19
N MET A 97 1.79 10.17 19.64
CA MET A 97 3.17 10.19 20.09
C MET A 97 4.08 10.78 19.00
N PRO A 98 5.09 11.55 19.34
CA PRO A 98 6.00 12.15 18.37
C PRO A 98 6.52 11.14 17.35
N ARG A 99 6.89 9.94 17.79
CA ARG A 99 7.40 8.87 16.90
C ARG A 99 6.37 8.39 15.88
N LEU A 100 5.11 8.25 16.27
CA LEU A 100 4.03 7.91 15.32
C LEU A 100 3.82 9.03 14.30
N ARG A 101 3.84 10.30 14.76
CA ARG A 101 3.76 11.47 13.88
C ARG A 101 4.92 11.50 12.88
N HIS A 102 6.14 11.29 13.35
CA HIS A 102 7.32 11.23 12.48
C HIS A 102 7.19 10.13 11.42
N ALA A 103 6.75 8.93 11.83
CA ALA A 103 6.55 7.81 10.92
C ALA A 103 5.47 8.11 9.85
N VAL A 104 4.32 8.68 10.26
CA VAL A 104 3.26 9.12 9.32
C VAL A 104 3.79 10.16 8.34
N ALA A 105 4.55 11.15 8.83
CA ALA A 105 5.13 12.19 8.00
C ALA A 105 6.12 11.64 6.97
N GLY A 106 6.99 10.73 7.38
CA GLY A 106 7.95 10.10 6.47
C GLY A 106 7.30 9.22 5.42
N LEU A 107 6.27 8.45 5.80
CA LEU A 107 5.46 7.70 4.84
C LEU A 107 4.79 8.63 3.82
N GLY A 108 4.21 9.74 4.26
CA GLY A 108 3.58 10.73 3.38
C GLY A 108 4.58 11.43 2.46
N ALA A 109 5.78 11.75 2.97
CA ALA A 109 6.84 12.40 2.22
C ALA A 109 7.37 11.53 1.06
N LEU A 110 7.53 10.22 1.29
CA LEU A 110 8.05 9.30 0.28
C LEU A 110 6.95 8.59 -0.54
N LEU A 111 5.68 8.97 -0.38
CA LEU A 111 4.59 8.20 -0.97
C LEU A 111 4.60 8.22 -2.50
N ASP A 112 4.79 9.40 -3.13
CA ASP A 112 4.83 9.52 -4.58
C ASP A 112 6.00 8.75 -5.19
N GLU A 113 7.17 8.84 -4.55
CA GLU A 113 8.38 8.12 -4.95
C GLU A 113 8.21 6.59 -4.79
N SER A 114 7.45 6.16 -3.78
CA SER A 114 7.16 4.75 -3.51
C SER A 114 6.12 4.14 -4.44
N MET A 115 5.35 4.96 -5.17
CA MET A 115 4.23 4.46 -6.00
C MET A 115 4.65 3.39 -7.01
N LEU A 116 5.87 3.47 -7.55
CA LEU A 116 6.35 2.45 -8.50
C LEU A 116 6.46 1.04 -7.87
N CYS A 117 6.71 0.96 -6.56
CA CYS A 117 6.73 -0.30 -5.80
C CYS A 117 5.33 -0.71 -5.30
N LEU A 118 4.45 0.25 -5.03
CA LEU A 118 3.10 0.04 -4.49
C LEU A 118 2.05 -0.23 -5.58
N ALA A 119 2.26 0.33 -6.77
CA ALA A 119 1.37 0.24 -7.93
C ALA A 119 2.21 0.04 -9.22
N PRO A 120 2.81 -1.16 -9.42
CA PRO A 120 3.89 -1.34 -10.39
C PRO A 120 3.44 -1.50 -11.85
N TYR A 121 2.13 -1.57 -12.13
CA TYR A 121 1.61 -1.86 -13.47
C TYR A 121 0.61 -0.80 -13.96
N PRO A 122 0.40 -0.63 -15.27
CA PRO A 122 -0.63 0.28 -15.79
C PRO A 122 -2.03 0.00 -15.21
N ASN A 123 -2.36 -1.27 -14.98
CA ASN A 123 -3.63 -1.67 -14.35
C ASN A 123 -3.76 -1.18 -12.91
N SER A 124 -2.66 -1.10 -12.15
CA SER A 124 -2.66 -0.68 -10.74
C SER A 124 -3.26 0.72 -10.57
N TYR A 125 -2.98 1.63 -11.50
CA TYR A 125 -3.46 3.02 -11.47
C TYR A 125 -4.96 3.16 -11.74
N ARG A 126 -5.60 2.13 -12.27
CA ARG A 126 -7.06 2.11 -12.45
C ARG A 126 -7.83 2.01 -11.13
N ARG A 127 -7.13 1.68 -10.03
CA ARG A 127 -7.70 1.74 -8.66
C ARG A 127 -7.91 3.17 -8.16
N PHE A 128 -7.07 4.12 -8.58
CA PHE A 128 -7.03 5.49 -8.05
C PHE A 128 -7.96 6.42 -8.84
N ARG A 129 -9.25 6.05 -8.89
CA ARG A 129 -10.30 6.85 -9.52
C ARG A 129 -11.27 7.35 -8.46
N ALA A 130 -11.94 8.47 -8.70
CA ALA A 130 -13.01 8.96 -7.86
C ALA A 130 -14.06 7.84 -7.61
N GLY A 131 -14.48 7.66 -6.36
CA GLY A 131 -15.43 6.62 -5.95
C GLY A 131 -14.89 5.18 -5.93
N ALA A 132 -13.59 4.97 -6.09
CA ALA A 132 -13.00 3.62 -6.18
C ALA A 132 -12.62 3.00 -4.83
N LEU A 133 -12.96 3.59 -3.69
CA LEU A 133 -12.62 3.15 -2.32
C LEU A 133 -11.11 2.96 -2.07
N ALA A 134 -10.27 3.54 -2.93
CA ALA A 134 -8.81 3.57 -2.79
C ALA A 134 -8.36 5.00 -2.55
N PRO A 135 -7.32 5.24 -1.73
CA PRO A 135 -6.80 6.58 -1.48
C PRO A 135 -6.36 7.23 -2.78
N SER A 136 -6.77 8.47 -3.02
CA SER A 136 -6.37 9.26 -4.19
C SER A 136 -5.29 10.30 -3.88
N GLY A 137 -5.07 10.62 -2.60
CA GLY A 137 -4.14 11.63 -2.12
C GLY A 137 -3.18 11.11 -1.05
N ARG A 138 -2.26 11.99 -0.60
CA ARG A 138 -1.27 11.71 0.45
C ARG A 138 -1.78 11.97 1.87
N SER A 139 -3.08 11.92 2.05
CA SER A 139 -3.74 12.22 3.31
C SER A 139 -3.51 11.16 4.39
N TRP A 140 -3.65 11.58 5.64
CA TRP A 140 -3.65 10.68 6.79
C TRP A 140 -4.76 11.05 7.77
N GLY A 141 -5.22 10.10 8.58
CA GLY A 141 -6.26 10.37 9.57
C GLY A 141 -6.55 9.20 10.49
N TYR A 142 -7.31 9.52 11.55
CA TYR A 142 -7.78 8.53 12.51
C TYR A 142 -9.02 7.81 11.97
N ASP A 143 -8.99 6.48 11.96
CA ASP A 143 -10.12 5.62 11.53
C ASP A 143 -10.79 6.00 10.21
N HIS A 144 -10.17 6.85 9.41
CA HIS A 144 -10.65 7.27 8.11
C HIS A 144 -10.26 6.24 7.03
N ARG A 145 -11.21 5.66 6.32
CA ARG A 145 -10.93 4.58 5.37
C ARG A 145 -10.53 5.03 3.97
N GLU A 146 -10.64 6.31 3.67
CA GLU A 146 -10.27 6.86 2.35
C GLU A 146 -8.89 7.50 2.31
N VAL A 147 -8.23 7.68 3.47
CA VAL A 147 -6.87 8.23 3.53
C VAL A 147 -5.82 7.20 3.12
N ALA A 148 -4.66 7.67 2.64
CA ALA A 148 -3.52 6.82 2.32
C ALA A 148 -2.91 6.16 3.57
N LEU A 149 -2.84 6.89 4.67
CA LEU A 149 -2.23 6.47 5.93
C LEU A 149 -3.27 6.58 7.06
N ARG A 150 -3.81 5.47 7.44
CA ARG A 150 -4.80 5.39 8.51
C ARG A 150 -4.14 5.01 9.83
N VAL A 151 -4.48 5.70 10.90
CA VAL A 151 -4.18 5.28 12.27
C VAL A 151 -5.45 4.66 12.86
N PRO A 152 -5.59 3.32 12.88
CA PRO A 152 -6.78 2.67 13.40
C PRO A 152 -6.94 2.90 14.89
N ARG A 153 -8.19 3.04 15.35
CA ARG A 153 -8.49 2.99 16.78
C ARG A 153 -8.10 1.62 17.33
N SER A 154 -7.28 1.61 18.36
CA SER A 154 -6.74 0.39 18.96
C SER A 154 -6.29 0.66 20.39
N SER A 155 -6.05 -0.40 21.17
CA SER A 155 -5.29 -0.27 22.41
C SER A 155 -3.87 0.20 22.11
N GLU A 156 -3.18 0.75 23.13
CA GLU A 156 -1.81 1.23 22.97
C GLU A 156 -0.85 0.13 22.51
N HIS A 157 -0.99 -1.07 23.06
CA HIS A 157 -0.21 -2.23 22.61
C HIS A 157 -0.35 -2.54 21.12
N ASN A 158 -1.53 -2.29 20.53
CA ASN A 158 -1.83 -2.53 19.12
C ASN A 158 -1.75 -1.25 18.26
N ARG A 159 -1.13 -0.18 18.77
CA ARG A 159 -0.97 1.06 18.02
C ARG A 159 -0.14 0.83 16.76
N ARG A 160 -0.68 1.25 15.61
CA ARG A 160 -0.08 0.96 14.30
C ARG A 160 -0.51 1.98 13.26
N ILE A 161 0.20 1.99 12.15
CA ILE A 161 -0.19 2.68 10.92
C ILE A 161 -0.67 1.62 9.93
N GLU A 162 -1.77 1.89 9.26
CA GLU A 162 -2.26 1.12 8.12
C GLU A 162 -1.96 1.90 6.85
N HIS A 163 -1.03 1.40 6.05
CA HIS A 163 -0.71 1.92 4.72
C HIS A 163 -1.65 1.30 3.70
N ARG A 164 -2.46 2.12 3.00
CA ARG A 164 -3.62 1.65 2.22
C ARG A 164 -3.43 1.73 0.69
N VAL A 165 -2.27 2.22 0.24
CA VAL A 165 -2.06 2.53 -1.20
C VAL A 165 -1.69 1.31 -2.02
N ALA A 166 -0.91 0.36 -1.47
CA ALA A 166 -0.43 -0.78 -2.23
C ALA A 166 -1.57 -1.60 -2.87
N GLY A 167 -1.39 -1.96 -4.14
CA GLY A 167 -2.27 -2.86 -4.85
C GLY A 167 -2.04 -4.32 -4.47
N ALA A 168 -3.07 -5.17 -4.61
CA ALA A 168 -2.92 -6.60 -4.41
C ALA A 168 -1.97 -7.27 -5.44
N ASP A 169 -1.59 -6.55 -6.49
CA ASP A 169 -0.62 -6.93 -7.52
C ASP A 169 0.84 -6.55 -7.19
N ALA A 170 1.05 -5.64 -6.23
CA ALA A 170 2.39 -5.20 -5.85
C ALA A 170 3.27 -6.35 -5.35
N ASN A 171 4.57 -6.26 -5.59
CA ASN A 171 5.52 -7.19 -4.96
C ASN A 171 5.56 -6.90 -3.45
N PRO A 172 5.20 -7.89 -2.58
CA PRO A 172 5.09 -7.63 -1.15
C PRO A 172 6.41 -7.22 -0.49
N TYR A 173 7.54 -7.74 -0.96
CA TYR A 173 8.85 -7.36 -0.41
C TYR A 173 9.20 -5.91 -0.74
N LEU A 174 8.95 -5.45 -1.97
CA LEU A 174 9.23 -4.07 -2.38
C LEU A 174 8.26 -3.09 -1.69
N ALA A 175 6.98 -3.46 -1.58
CA ALA A 175 6.01 -2.65 -0.86
C ALA A 175 6.38 -2.51 0.62
N LEU A 176 6.78 -3.60 1.30
CA LEU A 176 7.26 -3.54 2.67
C LEU A 176 8.55 -2.73 2.81
N ALA A 177 9.50 -2.88 1.89
CA ALA A 177 10.76 -2.12 1.91
C ALA A 177 10.51 -0.61 1.82
N THR A 178 9.61 -0.15 0.94
CA THR A 178 9.29 1.28 0.83
C THR A 178 8.51 1.80 2.03
N VAL A 179 7.62 0.99 2.62
CA VAL A 179 6.91 1.35 3.87
C VAL A 179 7.90 1.50 5.03
N LEU A 180 8.83 0.56 5.18
CA LEU A 180 9.86 0.63 6.24
C LEU A 180 10.81 1.81 5.99
N ALA A 181 11.20 2.07 4.75
CA ALA A 181 12.01 3.25 4.39
C ALA A 181 11.31 4.55 4.79
N GLY A 182 10.01 4.69 4.47
CA GLY A 182 9.22 5.87 4.85
C GLY A 182 9.13 6.05 6.37
N ILE A 183 8.86 4.98 7.12
CA ILE A 183 8.83 5.03 8.59
C ILE A 183 10.19 5.46 9.14
N HIS A 184 11.27 4.81 8.72
CA HIS A 184 12.61 5.11 9.21
C HIS A 184 13.03 6.54 8.84
N TYR A 185 12.82 6.96 7.60
CA TYR A 185 13.13 8.31 7.14
C TYR A 185 12.42 9.37 7.99
N GLY A 186 11.12 9.17 8.26
CA GLY A 186 10.36 10.10 9.10
C GLY A 186 10.87 10.16 10.54
N LEU A 187 11.26 9.02 11.12
CA LEU A 187 11.83 8.95 12.48
C LEU A 187 13.20 9.63 12.56
N GLU A 188 14.10 9.35 11.60
CA GLU A 188 15.45 9.93 11.55
C GLU A 188 15.42 11.45 11.31
N GLN A 189 14.58 11.90 10.38
CA GLN A 189 14.46 13.32 10.04
C GLN A 189 13.51 14.10 10.98
N GLN A 190 12.87 13.40 11.94
CA GLN A 190 11.88 13.97 12.86
C GLN A 190 10.80 14.80 12.15
N LEU A 191 10.35 14.32 10.99
CA LEU A 191 9.35 15.01 10.17
C LEU A 191 8.03 15.14 10.92
N LEU A 192 7.28 16.20 10.61
CA LEU A 192 5.96 16.41 11.18
C LEU A 192 4.91 16.36 10.04
N PRO A 193 3.83 15.57 10.21
CA PRO A 193 2.74 15.58 9.25
C PRO A 193 1.92 16.86 9.40
N GLY A 194 1.21 17.24 8.34
CA GLY A 194 0.09 18.19 8.44
C GLY A 194 -1.02 17.67 9.35
N ASP A 195 -2.11 18.41 9.44
CA ASP A 195 -3.26 18.02 10.25
C ASP A 195 -3.92 16.73 9.72
N PRO A 196 -4.46 15.89 10.60
CA PRO A 196 -5.22 14.71 10.19
C PRO A 196 -6.51 15.10 9.50
N VAL A 197 -6.87 14.38 8.46
CA VAL A 197 -8.19 14.53 7.82
C VAL A 197 -9.27 14.07 8.81
N PRO A 198 -10.30 14.91 9.06
CA PRO A 198 -11.43 14.51 9.87
C PRO A 198 -12.12 13.27 9.29
N ARG A 199 -12.61 12.39 10.16
CA ARG A 199 -13.21 11.10 9.77
C ARG A 199 -14.38 11.22 8.79
N GLU A 200 -15.13 12.30 8.88
CA GLU A 200 -16.32 12.59 8.10
C GLU A 200 -16.01 13.42 6.84
N ALA A 201 -14.75 13.74 6.60
CA ALA A 201 -14.37 14.56 5.45
C ALA A 201 -14.52 13.75 4.15
N ASP A 202 -15.09 14.40 3.14
CA ASP A 202 -15.12 13.89 1.77
C ASP A 202 -13.78 14.24 1.08
N LEU A 203 -13.04 13.21 0.68
CA LEU A 203 -11.75 13.35 -0.01
C LEU A 203 -11.87 13.34 -1.54
N SER A 204 -13.06 13.37 -2.08
CA SER A 204 -13.28 13.39 -3.55
C SER A 204 -12.65 14.62 -4.23
N THR A 205 -12.42 15.68 -3.47
CA THR A 205 -11.81 16.95 -3.92
C THR A 205 -10.39 17.19 -3.42
N ASP A 206 -9.73 16.18 -2.82
CA ASP A 206 -8.36 16.30 -2.33
C ASP A 206 -7.40 16.65 -3.47
N GLU A 207 -6.77 17.82 -3.38
CA GLU A 207 -5.81 18.32 -4.39
C GLU A 207 -4.44 17.63 -4.30
N THR A 208 -4.13 16.98 -3.17
CA THR A 208 -2.86 16.26 -2.96
C THR A 208 -2.88 14.89 -3.66
N THR A 209 -2.97 14.90 -4.97
CA THR A 209 -3.17 13.67 -5.74
C THR A 209 -1.88 12.85 -5.86
N LEU A 210 -2.03 11.53 -5.63
CA LEU A 210 -0.99 10.55 -5.99
C LEU A 210 -0.78 10.49 -7.52
N PRO A 211 0.39 10.05 -8.00
CA PRO A 211 0.58 9.74 -9.41
C PRO A 211 -0.54 8.85 -9.95
N LYS A 212 -1.23 9.30 -10.99
CA LYS A 212 -2.39 8.59 -11.59
C LYS A 212 -2.01 7.68 -12.75
N ARG A 213 -0.73 7.62 -13.10
CA ARG A 213 -0.21 6.88 -14.25
C ARG A 213 1.17 6.31 -13.93
N LEU A 214 1.50 5.19 -14.57
CA LEU A 214 2.76 4.50 -14.37
C LEU A 214 3.97 5.37 -14.77
N ASP A 215 3.87 6.12 -15.86
CA ASP A 215 4.93 7.02 -16.34
C ASP A 215 5.29 8.11 -15.30
N ALA A 216 4.28 8.70 -14.65
CA ALA A 216 4.51 9.65 -13.57
C ALA A 216 5.19 8.99 -12.36
N ALA A 217 4.76 7.80 -11.96
CA ALA A 217 5.40 7.09 -10.85
C ALA A 217 6.85 6.65 -11.17
N ILE A 218 7.12 6.26 -12.42
CA ILE A 218 8.50 6.01 -12.87
C ILE A 218 9.36 7.26 -12.71
N ALA A 219 8.83 8.43 -13.09
CA ALA A 219 9.56 9.69 -12.96
C ALA A 219 9.84 10.06 -11.50
N PHE A 220 8.84 9.93 -10.60
CA PHE A 220 9.06 10.17 -9.17
C PHE A 220 10.09 9.23 -8.56
N PHE A 221 10.00 7.94 -8.86
CA PHE A 221 10.95 6.95 -8.34
C PHE A 221 12.37 7.18 -8.86
N ALA A 222 12.52 7.48 -10.16
CA ALA A 222 13.82 7.74 -10.80
C ALA A 222 14.51 8.99 -10.27
N ASN A 223 13.75 10.01 -9.86
CA ASN A 223 14.27 11.27 -9.34
C ASN A 223 14.31 11.32 -7.80
N SER A 224 14.08 10.20 -7.13
CA SER A 224 14.17 10.13 -5.67
C SER A 224 15.63 10.25 -5.21
N ASP A 225 15.89 11.17 -4.31
CA ASP A 225 17.18 11.25 -3.60
C ASP A 225 17.23 10.34 -2.37
N VAL A 226 16.07 9.91 -1.87
CA VAL A 226 15.96 9.16 -0.62
C VAL A 226 15.89 7.66 -0.84
N LEU A 227 15.03 7.17 -1.74
CA LEU A 227 14.84 5.73 -1.95
C LEU A 227 16.12 4.97 -2.34
N PRO A 228 17.06 5.52 -3.13
CA PRO A 228 18.33 4.84 -3.41
C PRO A 228 19.17 4.55 -2.17
N THR A 229 19.04 5.34 -1.09
CA THR A 229 19.76 5.10 0.16
C THR A 229 19.25 3.88 0.92
N TYR A 230 17.98 3.50 0.71
CA TYR A 230 17.33 2.34 1.32
C TYR A 230 17.32 1.10 0.44
N LEU A 231 17.07 1.27 -0.85
CA LEU A 231 16.91 0.17 -1.80
C LEU A 231 18.21 -0.16 -2.56
N GLY A 232 19.19 0.73 -2.51
CA GLY A 232 20.43 0.67 -3.28
C GLY A 232 20.31 1.36 -4.65
N PRO A 233 21.32 2.15 -5.06
CA PRO A 233 21.31 2.92 -6.30
C PRO A 233 21.28 2.04 -7.54
N GLU A 234 21.94 0.89 -7.50
CA GLU A 234 21.92 -0.09 -8.61
C GLU A 234 20.52 -0.68 -8.79
N PHE A 235 19.88 -1.11 -7.70
CA PHE A 235 18.52 -1.62 -7.76
C PHE A 235 17.55 -0.58 -8.33
N THR A 236 17.59 0.65 -7.83
CA THR A 236 16.66 1.71 -8.29
C THR A 236 16.84 2.01 -9.77
N THR A 237 18.09 2.03 -10.27
CA THR A 237 18.38 2.22 -11.69
C THR A 237 17.83 1.07 -12.55
N ILE A 238 18.11 -0.17 -12.18
CA ILE A 238 17.65 -1.37 -12.90
C ILE A 238 16.12 -1.46 -12.87
N TYR A 239 15.53 -1.25 -11.70
CA TYR A 239 14.08 -1.33 -11.54
C TYR A 239 13.36 -0.28 -12.38
N THR A 240 13.86 0.96 -12.40
CA THR A 240 13.36 2.03 -13.28
C THR A 240 13.41 1.62 -14.74
N ALA A 241 14.56 1.10 -15.21
CA ALA A 241 14.73 0.69 -16.60
C ALA A 241 13.75 -0.44 -17.00
N ILE A 242 13.55 -1.43 -16.12
CA ILE A 242 12.59 -2.53 -16.35
C ILE A 242 11.17 -1.97 -16.45
N ARG A 243 10.75 -1.12 -15.50
CA ARG A 243 9.39 -0.54 -15.51
C ARG A 243 9.15 0.36 -16.71
N GLN A 244 10.15 1.12 -17.13
CA GLN A 244 10.07 1.92 -18.36
C GLN A 244 9.92 1.05 -19.61
N GLY A 245 10.69 -0.04 -19.71
CA GLY A 245 10.56 -1.00 -20.82
C GLY A 245 9.16 -1.63 -20.89
N GLU A 246 8.62 -2.04 -19.75
CA GLU A 246 7.25 -2.59 -19.67
C GLU A 246 6.18 -1.56 -20.01
N SER A 247 6.34 -0.30 -19.55
CA SER A 247 5.45 0.81 -19.91
C SER A 247 5.45 1.06 -21.42
N ASN A 248 6.64 1.10 -22.04
CA ASN A 248 6.77 1.28 -23.49
C ASN A 248 6.11 0.13 -24.27
N ALA A 249 6.35 -1.11 -23.85
CA ALA A 249 5.74 -2.29 -24.48
C ALA A 249 4.21 -2.30 -24.35
N TYR A 250 3.69 -1.85 -23.20
CA TYR A 250 2.25 -1.73 -22.97
C TYR A 250 1.61 -0.68 -23.91
N HIS A 251 2.23 0.50 -24.01
CA HIS A 251 1.70 1.58 -24.86
C HIS A 251 1.93 1.38 -26.36
N ALA A 252 2.78 0.44 -26.76
CA ALA A 252 2.92 0.04 -28.15
C ALA A 252 1.78 -0.86 -28.65
N GLN A 253 0.94 -1.36 -27.75
CA GLN A 253 -0.23 -2.16 -28.12
C GLN A 253 -1.38 -1.26 -28.55
N VAL A 254 -2.11 -1.67 -29.58
CA VAL A 254 -3.36 -1.02 -30.02
C VAL A 254 -4.53 -1.81 -29.42
N PRO A 255 -5.18 -1.33 -28.35
CA PRO A 255 -6.27 -2.05 -27.72
C PRO A 255 -7.58 -1.90 -28.49
N ASP A 256 -8.51 -2.85 -28.32
CA ASP A 256 -9.81 -2.87 -28.99
C ASP A 256 -10.63 -1.57 -28.76
N VAL A 257 -10.40 -0.89 -27.64
CA VAL A 257 -11.08 0.37 -27.33
C VAL A 257 -10.73 1.49 -28.31
N ASP A 258 -9.53 1.49 -28.90
CA ASP A 258 -9.14 2.49 -29.88
C ASP A 258 -9.99 2.33 -31.15
N TYR A 259 -10.22 1.10 -31.58
CA TYR A 259 -11.14 0.82 -32.71
C TYR A 259 -12.58 1.20 -32.37
N ALA A 260 -13.03 0.94 -31.13
CA ALA A 260 -14.40 1.25 -30.73
C ALA A 260 -14.68 2.77 -30.62
N TRP A 261 -13.64 3.58 -30.36
CA TRP A 261 -13.80 5.03 -30.19
C TRP A 261 -13.53 5.83 -31.46
N TYR A 262 -12.70 5.32 -32.36
CA TYR A 262 -12.20 6.09 -33.51
C TYR A 262 -12.61 5.53 -34.86
N LEU A 263 -13.34 4.42 -34.90
CA LEU A 263 -13.96 3.86 -36.08
C LEU A 263 -15.48 3.77 -35.96
#